data_fc977855d5d4129ee2b3e2d7beee1390
#
_entry.id   fc977855d5d4129ee2b3e2d7beee1390
#
_cell.length_a   1.000
_cell.length_b   1.000
_cell.length_c   1.000
_cell.angle_alpha   90.00
_cell.angle_beta   90.00
_cell.angle_gamma   90.00
#
_symmetry.space_group_name_H-M   'P 1'
#
loop_
_entity.id
_entity.type
_entity.pdbx_description
1 polymer ?
#
loop_
_entity_poly.entity_id
_entity_poly.type
_entity_poly.pdbx_seq_one_letter_code
_entity_poly.pdbx_strand_id
1 'polypeptide(L)'
;MITKIDRELAEQIVNTIKDVCNHDINFIAPSGIILASTDSSRVGTFHEIGQQVAASGSVLEVTEDNNFSGTKQGINLPLYHNEHLLAVIGITGIPDKVRSYAYLAERITNLLIREQELNQYSRRQADKKHFVIQSLIRNETDNQEYLTSCLHEFKIDLNTKKRIVLIRTNKQNPITNRSVLEQKIQQMFAQAHVCLHTFNYPGDFIALIEETDFEKQNYIFKLFAKEHFDILDIAVGKSTSLFQLHTSYQSAETALHSLIISSEHYVIFDDLILELILSTITPENQKEFLAKTIAPLNEQELHLLSLIHI
;
A
#
# COMPACT_ATOMS: atom_id res chain seq x y z
N MET A 1 -9.32 15.75 2.62
CA MET A 1 -9.43 17.06 1.91
C MET A 1 -8.26 17.92 2.35
N ILE A 2 -7.44 18.40 1.41
CA ILE A 2 -6.29 19.25 1.70
C ILE A 2 -6.80 20.67 1.90
N THR A 3 -6.63 21.20 3.11
CA THR A 3 -7.00 22.58 3.47
C THR A 3 -5.79 23.50 3.59
N LYS A 4 -4.59 22.93 3.59
CA LYS A 4 -3.32 23.66 3.67
C LYS A 4 -2.26 22.88 2.89
N ILE A 5 -1.47 23.60 2.11
CA ILE A 5 -0.33 23.04 1.39
C ILE A 5 0.90 23.13 2.28
N ASP A 6 1.60 21.99 2.45
CA ASP A 6 2.88 21.96 3.13
C ASP A 6 4.01 22.46 2.22
N ARG A 7 5.18 22.64 2.81
CA ARG A 7 6.34 23.17 2.09
C ARG A 7 6.84 22.22 1.00
N GLU A 8 6.81 20.92 1.25
CA GLU A 8 7.31 19.89 0.33
C GLU A 8 6.49 19.86 -0.97
N LEU A 9 5.15 19.88 -0.84
CA LEU A 9 4.26 19.96 -1.99
C LEU A 9 4.41 21.29 -2.74
N ALA A 10 4.56 22.40 -2.02
CA ALA A 10 4.77 23.73 -2.63
C ALA A 10 6.08 23.76 -3.45
N GLU A 11 7.17 23.19 -2.93
CA GLU A 11 8.46 23.05 -3.64
C GLU A 11 8.33 22.15 -4.88
N GLN A 12 7.63 21.02 -4.76
CA GLN A 12 7.36 20.11 -5.91
C GLN A 12 6.56 20.85 -7.00
N ILE A 13 5.52 21.60 -6.64
CA ILE A 13 4.71 22.38 -7.58
C ILE A 13 5.57 23.39 -8.32
N VAL A 14 6.33 24.21 -7.59
CA VAL A 14 7.20 25.24 -8.15
C VAL A 14 8.22 24.67 -9.15
N ASN A 15 8.88 23.56 -8.79
CA ASN A 15 9.86 22.92 -9.63
C ASN A 15 9.20 22.33 -10.90
N THR A 16 8.08 21.65 -10.77
CA THR A 16 7.35 21.07 -11.91
C THR A 16 6.90 22.14 -12.91
N ILE A 17 6.42 23.30 -12.41
CA ILE A 17 6.01 24.40 -13.28
C ILE A 17 7.22 25.05 -13.95
N LYS A 18 8.34 25.23 -13.23
CA LYS A 18 9.56 25.79 -13.79
C LYS A 18 10.09 24.97 -14.96
N ASP A 19 10.10 23.65 -14.84
CA ASP A 19 10.55 22.73 -15.89
C ASP A 19 9.76 22.90 -17.20
N VAL A 20 8.50 23.37 -17.09
CA VAL A 20 7.62 23.57 -18.26
C VAL A 20 7.76 24.99 -18.86
N CYS A 21 7.86 26.02 -18.04
CA CYS A 21 7.75 27.42 -18.53
C CYS A 21 9.07 28.20 -18.50
N ASN A 22 10.09 27.70 -17.81
CA ASN A 22 11.41 28.35 -17.66
C ASN A 22 11.37 29.79 -17.13
N HIS A 23 10.33 30.13 -16.37
CA HIS A 23 10.16 31.40 -15.66
C HIS A 23 10.33 31.22 -14.16
N ASP A 24 10.59 32.34 -13.43
CA ASP A 24 10.61 32.28 -11.97
C ASP A 24 9.20 32.18 -11.42
N ILE A 25 9.01 31.23 -10.49
CA ILE A 25 7.73 30.88 -9.89
C ILE A 25 7.79 31.13 -8.39
N ASN A 26 6.74 31.69 -7.85
CA ASN A 26 6.53 31.81 -6.41
C ASN A 26 5.22 31.16 -6.02
N PHE A 27 5.25 30.35 -4.98
CA PHE A 27 4.08 29.78 -4.35
C PHE A 27 3.88 30.49 -3.01
N ILE A 28 2.77 31.23 -2.90
CA ILE A 28 2.58 32.23 -1.85
C ILE A 28 1.39 31.81 -1.00
N ALA A 29 1.54 31.80 0.32
CA ALA A 29 0.44 31.56 1.25
C ALA A 29 -0.58 32.73 1.18
N PRO A 30 -1.86 32.49 1.57
CA PRO A 30 -2.85 33.59 1.66
C PRO A 30 -2.42 34.74 2.55
N SER A 31 -1.50 34.53 3.50
CA SER A 31 -0.89 35.58 4.32
C SER A 31 0.09 36.51 3.60
N GLY A 32 0.44 36.21 2.33
CA GLY A 32 1.46 36.89 1.57
C GLY A 32 2.88 36.38 1.75
N ILE A 33 3.10 35.33 2.54
CA ILE A 33 4.43 34.75 2.74
C ILE A 33 4.72 33.74 1.63
N ILE A 34 5.89 33.85 1.01
CA ILE A 34 6.35 32.89 -0.01
C ILE A 34 6.72 31.57 0.66
N LEU A 35 5.98 30.49 0.36
CA LEU A 35 6.22 29.14 0.88
C LEU A 35 7.32 28.40 0.10
N ALA A 36 7.32 28.58 -1.23
CA ALA A 36 8.31 28.01 -2.13
C ALA A 36 8.57 28.96 -3.31
N SER A 37 9.77 28.94 -3.84
CA SER A 37 10.18 29.77 -4.95
C SER A 37 11.30 29.09 -5.73
N THR A 38 11.38 29.33 -7.05
CA THR A 38 12.54 28.99 -7.88
C THR A 38 13.79 29.78 -7.48
N ASP A 39 13.60 30.96 -6.87
CA ASP A 39 14.64 31.75 -6.22
C ASP A 39 14.58 31.52 -4.70
N SER A 40 15.48 30.66 -4.20
CA SER A 40 15.48 30.26 -2.78
C SER A 40 15.62 31.44 -1.80
N SER A 41 16.22 32.56 -2.23
CA SER A 41 16.38 33.77 -1.41
C SER A 41 15.03 34.43 -1.07
N ARG A 42 14.00 34.12 -1.83
CA ARG A 42 12.64 34.67 -1.65
C ARG A 42 11.77 33.89 -0.69
N VAL A 43 12.12 32.66 -0.38
CA VAL A 43 11.35 31.81 0.54
C VAL A 43 11.30 32.44 1.93
N GLY A 44 10.11 32.54 2.50
CA GLY A 44 9.87 33.17 3.80
C GLY A 44 9.73 34.70 3.74
N THR A 45 9.98 35.35 2.59
CA THR A 45 9.77 36.81 2.45
C THR A 45 8.31 37.15 2.14
N PHE A 46 7.94 38.38 2.39
CA PHE A 46 6.58 38.89 2.14
C PHE A 46 6.41 39.32 0.68
N HIS A 47 5.26 38.99 0.09
CA HIS A 47 4.86 39.35 -1.26
C HIS A 47 3.51 40.08 -1.24
N GLU A 48 3.53 41.40 -1.36
CA GLU A 48 2.36 42.28 -1.19
C GLU A 48 1.22 41.92 -2.16
N ILE A 49 1.52 41.80 -3.46
CA ILE A 49 0.51 41.45 -4.47
C ILE A 49 -0.06 40.01 -4.22
N GLY A 50 0.74 39.10 -3.71
CA GLY A 50 0.23 37.76 -3.34
C GLY A 50 -0.85 37.85 -2.26
N GLN A 51 -0.68 38.73 -1.26
CA GLN A 51 -1.70 38.97 -0.24
C GLN A 51 -2.95 39.67 -0.83
N GLN A 52 -2.77 40.63 -1.74
CA GLN A 52 -3.89 41.33 -2.39
C GLN A 52 -4.70 40.34 -3.27
N VAL A 53 -4.05 39.48 -4.03
CA VAL A 53 -4.70 38.43 -4.82
C VAL A 53 -5.48 37.47 -3.91
N ALA A 54 -4.90 37.10 -2.77
CA ALA A 54 -5.58 36.23 -1.80
C ALA A 54 -6.82 36.91 -1.21
N ALA A 55 -6.76 38.19 -0.95
CA ALA A 55 -7.88 38.98 -0.39
C ALA A 55 -8.98 39.25 -1.42
N SER A 56 -8.62 39.57 -2.67
CA SER A 56 -9.58 39.91 -3.73
C SER A 56 -10.16 38.67 -4.45
N GLY A 57 -9.45 37.53 -4.41
CA GLY A 57 -9.81 36.37 -5.18
C GLY A 57 -9.65 36.53 -6.70
N SER A 58 -8.95 37.58 -7.15
CA SER A 58 -8.83 37.93 -8.56
C SER A 58 -7.37 37.88 -9.02
N VAL A 59 -7.17 37.59 -10.29
CA VAL A 59 -5.84 37.62 -10.92
C VAL A 59 -5.34 39.07 -10.97
N LEU A 60 -4.10 39.31 -10.54
CA LEU A 60 -3.45 40.61 -10.63
C LEU A 60 -2.18 40.52 -11.47
N GLU A 61 -2.03 41.46 -12.40
CA GLU A 61 -0.86 41.64 -13.25
C GLU A 61 -0.05 42.83 -12.79
N VAL A 62 1.25 42.66 -12.73
CA VAL A 62 2.22 43.70 -12.39
C VAL A 62 3.05 44.00 -13.63
N THR A 63 2.92 45.22 -14.15
CA THR A 63 3.56 45.65 -15.40
C THR A 63 4.97 46.19 -15.21
N GLU A 64 5.31 46.66 -14.01
CA GLU A 64 6.61 47.23 -13.68
C GLU A 64 7.14 46.68 -12.36
N ASP A 65 8.47 46.51 -12.29
CA ASP A 65 9.16 46.06 -11.08
C ASP A 65 9.08 47.09 -9.96
N ASN A 66 9.09 46.66 -8.72
CA ASN A 66 9.20 47.45 -7.48
C ASN A 66 8.03 48.40 -7.19
N ASN A 67 6.91 48.33 -7.89
CA ASN A 67 5.70 49.09 -7.55
C ASN A 67 5.06 48.64 -6.24
N PHE A 68 5.38 47.37 -5.81
CA PHE A 68 4.85 46.76 -4.58
C PHE A 68 5.97 45.98 -3.86
N SER A 69 5.87 45.93 -2.54
CA SER A 69 6.90 45.25 -1.71
C SER A 69 7.07 43.76 -2.08
N GLY A 70 8.30 43.38 -2.39
CA GLY A 70 8.66 41.99 -2.72
C GLY A 70 8.11 41.50 -4.05
N THR A 71 7.61 42.38 -4.95
CA THR A 71 6.96 41.98 -6.20
C THR A 71 7.81 42.37 -7.41
N LYS A 72 7.95 41.46 -8.37
CA LYS A 72 8.52 41.72 -9.69
C LYS A 72 7.40 41.73 -10.73
N GLN A 73 7.71 42.29 -11.93
CA GLN A 73 6.82 42.21 -13.09
C GLN A 73 6.35 40.78 -13.32
N GLY A 74 5.04 40.57 -13.48
CA GLY A 74 4.50 39.20 -13.63
C GLY A 74 3.00 39.13 -13.49
N ILE A 75 2.51 37.93 -13.39
CA ILE A 75 1.11 37.60 -13.15
C ILE A 75 0.98 36.80 -11.84
N ASN A 76 -0.03 37.12 -11.06
CA ASN A 76 -0.35 36.45 -9.81
C ASN A 76 -1.80 36.00 -9.85
N LEU A 77 -2.04 34.70 -9.65
CA LEU A 77 -3.37 34.11 -9.70
C LEU A 77 -3.70 33.34 -8.43
N PRO A 78 -4.94 33.43 -7.94
CA PRO A 78 -5.39 32.68 -6.78
C PRO A 78 -5.58 31.20 -7.15
N LEU A 79 -5.15 30.31 -6.29
CA LEU A 79 -5.33 28.86 -6.43
C LEU A 79 -6.44 28.39 -5.50
N TYR A 80 -7.51 27.90 -6.10
CA TYR A 80 -8.64 27.34 -5.36
C TYR A 80 -8.66 25.82 -5.46
N HIS A 81 -9.02 25.18 -4.36
CA HIS A 81 -9.36 23.74 -4.33
C HIS A 81 -10.64 23.56 -3.51
N ASN A 82 -11.67 22.94 -4.11
CA ASN A 82 -12.98 22.76 -3.49
C ASN A 82 -13.53 24.07 -2.88
N GLU A 83 -13.50 25.15 -3.65
CA GLU A 83 -13.97 26.51 -3.27
C GLU A 83 -13.15 27.21 -2.18
N HIS A 84 -12.11 26.59 -1.65
CA HIS A 84 -11.21 27.18 -0.67
C HIS A 84 -9.93 27.71 -1.33
N LEU A 85 -9.56 28.95 -1.01
CA LEU A 85 -8.29 29.51 -1.43
C LEU A 85 -7.16 28.83 -0.68
N LEU A 86 -6.28 28.12 -1.41
CA LEU A 86 -5.11 27.43 -0.83
C LEU A 86 -3.86 28.30 -0.85
N ALA A 87 -3.63 29.00 -1.95
CA ALA A 87 -2.41 29.75 -2.19
C ALA A 87 -2.60 30.76 -3.33
N VAL A 88 -1.53 31.49 -3.63
CA VAL A 88 -1.39 32.30 -4.84
C VAL A 88 -0.13 31.84 -5.57
N ILE A 89 -0.22 31.69 -6.89
CA ILE A 89 0.93 31.41 -7.74
C ILE A 89 1.32 32.71 -8.45
N GLY A 90 2.58 33.14 -8.28
CA GLY A 90 3.18 34.24 -9.00
C GLY A 90 4.17 33.72 -10.05
N ILE A 91 4.07 34.21 -11.29
CA ILE A 91 5.01 33.94 -12.38
C ILE A 91 5.64 35.24 -12.84
N THR A 92 6.97 35.28 -12.80
CA THR A 92 7.73 36.49 -13.18
C THR A 92 7.88 36.55 -14.70
N GLY A 93 7.62 37.73 -15.28
CA GLY A 93 7.77 38.00 -16.71
C GLY A 93 6.74 38.98 -17.22
N ILE A 94 6.84 39.34 -18.49
CA ILE A 94 5.86 40.26 -19.13
C ILE A 94 4.49 39.59 -19.11
N PRO A 95 3.42 40.15 -18.51
CA PRO A 95 2.13 39.53 -18.31
C PRO A 95 1.57 38.82 -19.54
N ASP A 96 1.58 39.50 -20.69
CA ASP A 96 1.08 38.92 -21.94
C ASP A 96 1.84 37.67 -22.41
N LYS A 97 3.13 37.55 -22.07
CA LYS A 97 3.95 36.38 -22.42
C LYS A 97 3.79 35.23 -21.43
N VAL A 98 3.50 35.51 -20.17
CA VAL A 98 3.44 34.47 -19.12
C VAL A 98 2.00 34.07 -18.75
N ARG A 99 0.97 34.74 -19.26
CA ARG A 99 -0.43 34.46 -18.91
C ARG A 99 -0.83 33.01 -19.18
N SER A 100 -0.46 32.47 -20.32
CA SER A 100 -0.76 31.05 -20.65
C SER A 100 -0.08 30.08 -19.68
N TYR A 101 1.14 30.38 -19.25
CA TYR A 101 1.86 29.57 -18.26
C TYR A 101 1.21 29.66 -16.87
N ALA A 102 0.63 30.80 -16.49
CA ALA A 102 -0.08 30.97 -15.24
C ALA A 102 -1.30 30.04 -15.15
N TYR A 103 -2.11 29.97 -16.20
CA TYR A 103 -3.23 29.03 -16.25
C TYR A 103 -2.79 27.56 -16.34
N LEU A 104 -1.68 27.29 -17.02
CA LEU A 104 -1.10 25.95 -17.03
C LEU A 104 -0.61 25.55 -15.63
N ALA A 105 0.05 26.49 -14.92
CA ALA A 105 0.50 26.30 -13.54
C ALA A 105 -0.66 25.98 -12.59
N GLU A 106 -1.78 26.66 -12.72
CA GLU A 106 -3.00 26.35 -11.96
C GLU A 106 -3.48 24.92 -12.20
N ARG A 107 -3.53 24.49 -13.47
CA ARG A 107 -3.94 23.12 -13.81
C ARG A 107 -3.00 22.06 -13.29
N ILE A 108 -1.68 22.26 -13.44
CA ILE A 108 -0.65 21.33 -12.91
C ILE A 108 -0.79 21.25 -11.39
N THR A 109 -0.95 22.37 -10.70
CA THR A 109 -1.11 22.40 -9.25
C THR A 109 -2.35 21.62 -8.81
N ASN A 110 -3.49 21.82 -9.46
CA ASN A 110 -4.71 21.08 -9.15
C ASN A 110 -4.55 19.58 -9.37
N LEU A 111 -3.81 19.15 -10.39
CA LEU A 111 -3.50 17.73 -10.62
C LEU A 111 -2.62 17.16 -9.51
N LEU A 112 -1.57 17.86 -9.08
CA LEU A 112 -0.66 17.40 -8.01
C LEU A 112 -1.40 17.33 -6.66
N ILE A 113 -2.25 18.31 -6.35
CA ILE A 113 -3.09 18.29 -5.13
C ILE A 113 -4.02 17.07 -5.15
N ARG A 114 -4.67 16.82 -6.28
CA ARG A 114 -5.57 15.67 -6.43
C ARG A 114 -4.84 14.34 -6.30
N GLU A 115 -3.67 14.23 -6.89
CA GLU A 115 -2.81 13.05 -6.76
C GLU A 115 -2.44 12.80 -5.29
N GLN A 116 -2.03 13.85 -4.57
CA GLN A 116 -1.71 13.73 -3.15
C GLN A 116 -2.92 13.31 -2.31
N GLU A 117 -4.12 13.85 -2.59
CA GLU A 117 -5.36 13.43 -1.90
C GLU A 117 -5.66 11.95 -2.16
N LEU A 118 -5.52 11.47 -3.39
CA LEU A 118 -5.72 10.07 -3.74
C LEU A 118 -4.71 9.17 -3.02
N ASN A 119 -3.44 9.58 -2.97
CA ASN A 119 -2.40 8.85 -2.26
C ASN A 119 -2.67 8.78 -0.75
N GLN A 120 -3.07 9.87 -0.13
CA GLN A 120 -3.45 9.90 1.29
C GLN A 120 -4.69 9.03 1.56
N TYR A 121 -5.70 9.08 0.69
CA TYR A 121 -6.87 8.23 0.81
C TYR A 121 -6.48 6.74 0.72
N SER A 122 -5.69 6.37 -0.27
CA SER A 122 -5.22 4.99 -0.46
C SER A 122 -4.43 4.48 0.74
N ARG A 123 -3.53 5.29 1.31
CA ARG A 123 -2.79 4.94 2.53
C ARG A 123 -3.74 4.72 3.71
N ARG A 124 -4.68 5.62 3.96
CA ARG A 124 -5.67 5.46 5.05
C ARG A 124 -6.51 4.20 4.88
N GLN A 125 -6.89 3.84 3.65
CA GLN A 125 -7.61 2.59 3.37
C GLN A 125 -6.73 1.36 3.64
N ALA A 126 -5.45 1.40 3.26
CA ALA A 126 -4.51 0.32 3.56
C ALA A 126 -4.31 0.16 5.08
N ASP A 127 -4.15 1.26 5.83
CA ASP A 127 -4.01 1.23 7.29
C ASP A 127 -5.27 0.65 7.97
N LYS A 128 -6.47 1.04 7.51
CA LYS A 128 -7.73 0.47 8.02
C LYS A 128 -7.83 -1.04 7.75
N LYS A 129 -7.48 -1.47 6.52
CA LYS A 129 -7.47 -2.91 6.17
C LYS A 129 -6.49 -3.68 7.04
N HIS A 130 -5.29 -3.13 7.24
CA HIS A 130 -4.28 -3.71 8.12
C HIS A 130 -4.80 -3.84 9.54
N PHE A 131 -5.37 -2.77 10.11
CA PHE A 131 -5.98 -2.77 11.44
C PHE A 131 -7.04 -3.87 11.58
N VAL A 132 -8.00 -3.96 10.63
CA VAL A 132 -9.06 -4.96 10.68
C VAL A 132 -8.49 -6.37 10.68
N ILE A 133 -7.58 -6.69 9.77
CA ILE A 133 -6.99 -8.03 9.69
C ILE A 133 -6.20 -8.34 10.97
N GLN A 134 -5.37 -7.42 11.46
CA GLN A 134 -4.57 -7.63 12.67
C GLN A 134 -5.45 -7.84 13.91
N SER A 135 -6.51 -7.04 14.09
CA SER A 135 -7.44 -7.21 15.20
C SER A 135 -8.12 -8.58 15.17
N LEU A 136 -8.54 -9.04 13.99
CA LEU A 136 -9.22 -10.34 13.85
C LEU A 136 -8.28 -11.54 14.06
N ILE A 137 -7.05 -11.49 13.52
CA ILE A 137 -6.10 -12.61 13.66
C ILE A 137 -5.45 -12.67 15.04
N ARG A 138 -5.38 -11.54 15.77
CA ARG A 138 -4.88 -11.51 17.16
C ARG A 138 -5.96 -11.67 18.20
N ASN A 139 -7.22 -11.69 17.77
CA ASN A 139 -8.38 -11.71 18.67
C ASN A 139 -8.39 -10.54 19.66
N GLU A 140 -7.93 -9.36 19.18
CA GLU A 140 -7.90 -8.13 19.97
C GLU A 140 -9.27 -7.45 19.94
N THR A 141 -9.86 -7.20 21.12
CA THR A 141 -11.22 -6.64 21.26
C THR A 141 -11.24 -5.21 21.79
N ASP A 142 -10.07 -4.59 22.00
CA ASP A 142 -9.95 -3.30 22.70
C ASP A 142 -10.64 -2.13 21.97
N ASN A 143 -10.91 -2.24 20.68
CA ASN A 143 -11.54 -1.19 19.87
C ASN A 143 -12.68 -1.72 19.00
N GLN A 144 -13.62 -2.42 19.64
CA GLN A 144 -14.67 -3.17 18.95
C GLN A 144 -15.61 -2.27 18.13
N GLU A 145 -15.93 -1.07 18.59
CA GLU A 145 -16.76 -0.11 17.84
C GLU A 145 -16.08 0.32 16.53
N TYR A 146 -14.80 0.65 16.59
CA TYR A 146 -14.05 1.04 15.41
C TYR A 146 -13.86 -0.12 14.43
N LEU A 147 -13.59 -1.33 14.94
CA LEU A 147 -13.51 -2.55 14.14
C LEU A 147 -14.83 -2.79 13.39
N THR A 148 -15.96 -2.72 14.09
CA THR A 148 -17.30 -2.90 13.50
C THR A 148 -17.59 -1.84 12.43
N SER A 149 -17.22 -0.59 12.69
CA SER A 149 -17.35 0.50 11.72
C SER A 149 -16.53 0.24 10.45
N CYS A 150 -15.28 -0.22 10.59
CA CYS A 150 -14.43 -0.57 9.45
C CYS A 150 -14.99 -1.78 8.67
N LEU A 151 -15.46 -2.82 9.35
CA LEU A 151 -16.10 -3.98 8.71
C LEU A 151 -17.31 -3.57 7.88
N HIS A 152 -18.12 -2.66 8.39
CA HIS A 152 -19.27 -2.09 7.68
C HIS A 152 -18.83 -1.27 6.45
N GLU A 153 -17.80 -0.43 6.59
CA GLU A 153 -17.23 0.36 5.50
C GLU A 153 -16.71 -0.53 4.36
N PHE A 154 -16.06 -1.65 4.70
CA PHE A 154 -15.58 -2.64 3.73
C PHE A 154 -16.66 -3.63 3.26
N LYS A 155 -17.90 -3.50 3.73
CA LYS A 155 -19.05 -4.36 3.40
C LYS A 155 -18.77 -5.85 3.67
N ILE A 156 -18.06 -6.16 4.75
CA ILE A 156 -17.78 -7.53 5.14
C ILE A 156 -19.03 -8.13 5.78
N ASP A 157 -19.55 -9.23 5.24
CA ASP A 157 -20.66 -9.96 5.84
C ASP A 157 -20.18 -10.66 7.11
N LEU A 158 -20.84 -10.36 8.25
CA LEU A 158 -20.47 -10.90 9.56
C LEU A 158 -20.94 -12.35 9.76
N ASN A 159 -21.91 -12.82 8.96
CA ASN A 159 -22.57 -14.11 9.15
C ASN A 159 -21.98 -15.22 8.29
N THR A 160 -21.23 -14.91 7.26
CA THR A 160 -20.59 -15.89 6.37
C THR A 160 -19.30 -16.43 6.99
N LYS A 161 -19.02 -17.70 6.73
CA LYS A 161 -17.73 -18.31 7.07
C LYS A 161 -16.64 -17.76 6.17
N LYS A 162 -15.43 -17.64 6.70
CA LYS A 162 -14.29 -17.08 6.03
C LYS A 162 -13.02 -17.90 6.28
N ARG A 163 -12.07 -17.75 5.38
CA ARG A 163 -10.71 -18.33 5.48
C ARG A 163 -9.65 -17.25 5.42
N ILE A 164 -8.55 -17.49 6.09
CA ILE A 164 -7.30 -16.76 5.87
C ILE A 164 -6.50 -17.47 4.78
N VAL A 165 -6.07 -16.72 3.78
CA VAL A 165 -5.04 -17.11 2.83
C VAL A 165 -3.77 -16.38 3.20
N LEU A 166 -2.73 -17.13 3.50
CA LEU A 166 -1.40 -16.63 3.88
C LEU A 166 -0.43 -16.89 2.74
N ILE A 167 0.20 -15.84 2.23
CA ILE A 167 1.25 -15.93 1.21
C ILE A 167 2.54 -15.47 1.85
N ARG A 168 3.56 -16.33 1.82
CA ARG A 168 4.90 -16.01 2.33
C ARG A 168 5.91 -15.98 1.20
N THR A 169 6.64 -14.88 1.10
CA THR A 169 7.71 -14.78 0.10
C THR A 169 8.99 -15.44 0.61
N ASN A 170 9.65 -16.18 -0.28
CA ASN A 170 10.87 -16.89 0.05
C ASN A 170 12.04 -15.91 0.27
N LYS A 171 12.72 -16.01 1.42
CA LYS A 171 13.81 -15.08 1.81
C LYS A 171 15.10 -15.27 1.00
N GLN A 172 15.24 -16.38 0.30
CA GLN A 172 16.48 -16.74 -0.39
C GLN A 172 16.67 -16.07 -1.75
N ASN A 173 15.60 -15.57 -2.36
CA ASN A 173 15.68 -14.82 -3.61
C ASN A 173 15.42 -13.34 -3.34
N PRO A 174 16.44 -12.46 -3.49
CA PRO A 174 16.20 -11.03 -3.45
C PRO A 174 15.26 -10.68 -4.61
N ILE A 175 14.02 -10.35 -4.27
CA ILE A 175 13.00 -9.96 -5.27
C ILE A 175 13.48 -8.67 -5.91
N THR A 176 14.08 -8.79 -7.07
CA THR A 176 14.63 -7.66 -7.86
C THR A 176 13.54 -6.66 -8.25
N ASN A 177 12.26 -7.07 -8.15
CA ASN A 177 11.10 -6.22 -8.49
C ASN A 177 9.90 -6.51 -7.56
N ARG A 178 10.06 -6.18 -6.28
CA ARG A 178 9.02 -6.40 -5.25
C ARG A 178 7.68 -5.76 -5.63
N SER A 179 7.69 -4.55 -6.17
CA SER A 179 6.48 -3.85 -6.60
C SER A 179 5.70 -4.60 -7.68
N VAL A 180 6.39 -5.29 -8.58
CA VAL A 180 5.74 -6.10 -9.62
C VAL A 180 5.07 -7.34 -9.01
N LEU A 181 5.71 -8.00 -8.05
CA LEU A 181 5.12 -9.15 -7.36
C LEU A 181 3.89 -8.71 -6.54
N GLU A 182 3.98 -7.61 -5.80
CA GLU A 182 2.85 -7.05 -5.06
C GLU A 182 1.67 -6.74 -5.97
N GLN A 183 1.92 -6.16 -7.14
CA GLN A 183 0.89 -5.87 -8.14
C GLN A 183 0.24 -7.17 -8.68
N LYS A 184 1.03 -8.21 -8.96
CA LYS A 184 0.51 -9.52 -9.40
C LYS A 184 -0.35 -10.17 -8.31
N ILE A 185 0.09 -10.13 -7.04
CA ILE A 185 -0.69 -10.65 -5.91
C ILE A 185 -2.01 -9.88 -5.77
N GLN A 186 -2.01 -8.56 -5.90
CA GLN A 186 -3.24 -7.76 -5.86
C GLN A 186 -4.20 -8.12 -7.01
N GLN A 187 -3.69 -8.36 -8.21
CA GLN A 187 -4.49 -8.80 -9.35
C GLN A 187 -5.10 -10.19 -9.10
N MET A 188 -4.32 -11.12 -8.56
CA MET A 188 -4.79 -12.44 -8.17
C MET A 188 -5.88 -12.35 -7.09
N PHE A 189 -5.71 -11.53 -6.06
CA PHE A 189 -6.72 -11.31 -5.04
C PHE A 189 -8.03 -10.74 -5.61
N ALA A 190 -7.94 -9.81 -6.57
CA ALA A 190 -9.11 -9.26 -7.23
C ALA A 190 -9.86 -10.32 -8.06
N GLN A 191 -9.14 -11.20 -8.78
CA GLN A 191 -9.71 -12.31 -9.52
C GLN A 191 -10.36 -13.36 -8.61
N ALA A 192 -9.76 -13.62 -7.45
CA ALA A 192 -10.26 -14.58 -6.46
C ALA A 192 -11.37 -13.98 -5.56
N HIS A 193 -11.83 -12.76 -5.79
CA HIS A 193 -12.84 -12.07 -4.98
C HIS A 193 -12.48 -11.97 -3.50
N VAL A 194 -11.19 -11.77 -3.20
CA VAL A 194 -10.73 -11.56 -1.83
C VAL A 194 -11.39 -10.33 -1.22
N CYS A 195 -12.05 -10.49 -0.08
CA CYS A 195 -12.79 -9.41 0.59
C CYS A 195 -11.86 -8.33 1.14
N LEU A 196 -10.78 -8.76 1.77
CA LEU A 196 -9.84 -7.89 2.46
C LEU A 196 -8.44 -8.51 2.42
N HIS A 197 -7.42 -7.68 2.22
CA HIS A 197 -6.03 -8.13 2.28
C HIS A 197 -5.13 -7.05 2.84
N THR A 198 -4.01 -7.48 3.42
CA THR A 198 -2.96 -6.61 3.90
C THR A 198 -1.59 -7.23 3.65
N PHE A 199 -0.58 -6.39 3.61
CA PHE A 199 0.80 -6.82 3.60
C PHE A 199 1.38 -6.68 5.01
N ASN A 200 1.95 -7.77 5.53
CA ASN A 200 2.64 -7.81 6.81
C ASN A 200 4.15 -7.91 6.55
N TYR A 201 4.83 -6.79 6.79
CA TYR A 201 6.27 -6.72 6.55
C TYR A 201 7.03 -7.74 7.43
N PRO A 202 8.09 -8.44 6.94
CA PRO A 202 8.80 -8.15 5.68
C PRO A 202 8.37 -8.97 4.45
N GLY A 203 7.49 -9.96 4.54
CA GLY A 203 7.27 -10.85 3.42
C GLY A 203 5.93 -11.58 3.35
N ASP A 204 4.99 -11.32 4.27
CA ASP A 204 3.72 -12.02 4.32
C ASP A 204 2.57 -11.17 3.77
N PHE A 205 1.73 -11.77 2.90
CA PHE A 205 0.45 -11.22 2.52
C PHE A 205 -0.64 -12.03 3.21
N ILE A 206 -1.54 -11.35 3.88
CA ILE A 206 -2.65 -11.97 4.59
C ILE A 206 -3.94 -11.52 3.91
N ALA A 207 -4.74 -12.46 3.45
CA ALA A 207 -5.98 -12.21 2.78
C ALA A 207 -7.15 -12.91 3.47
N LEU A 208 -8.29 -12.25 3.48
CA LEU A 208 -9.58 -12.74 3.98
C LEU A 208 -10.48 -13.02 2.79
N ILE A 209 -10.96 -14.24 2.66
CA ILE A 209 -11.87 -14.68 1.60
C ILE A 209 -13.09 -15.37 2.22
N GLU A 210 -14.27 -15.18 1.62
CA GLU A 210 -15.46 -15.94 1.99
C GLU A 210 -15.34 -17.39 1.54
N GLU A 211 -15.88 -18.32 2.34
CA GLU A 211 -15.84 -19.75 2.03
C GLU A 211 -16.43 -20.07 0.66
N THR A 212 -17.56 -19.46 0.34
CA THR A 212 -18.25 -19.68 -0.95
C THR A 212 -17.45 -19.20 -2.16
N ASP A 213 -16.67 -18.13 -2.00
CA ASP A 213 -15.79 -17.63 -3.06
C ASP A 213 -14.52 -18.44 -3.13
N PHE A 214 -13.98 -18.87 -2.00
CA PHE A 214 -12.84 -19.76 -1.94
C PHE A 214 -13.12 -21.09 -2.65
N GLU A 215 -14.25 -21.74 -2.39
CA GLU A 215 -14.62 -23.00 -3.07
C GLU A 215 -14.65 -22.87 -4.59
N LYS A 216 -15.07 -21.73 -5.11
CA LYS A 216 -15.15 -21.45 -6.56
C LYS A 216 -13.80 -21.04 -7.16
N GLN A 217 -12.96 -20.32 -6.41
CA GLN A 217 -11.78 -19.63 -6.92
C GLN A 217 -10.46 -20.23 -6.41
N ASN A 218 -10.50 -21.32 -5.62
CA ASN A 218 -9.34 -22.00 -5.08
C ASN A 218 -8.26 -22.30 -6.14
N TYR A 219 -8.67 -22.68 -7.35
CA TYR A 219 -7.76 -22.98 -8.45
C TYR A 219 -6.83 -21.81 -8.83
N ILE A 220 -7.27 -20.55 -8.61
CA ILE A 220 -6.47 -19.35 -8.89
C ILE A 220 -5.23 -19.31 -7.98
N PHE A 221 -5.40 -19.58 -6.69
CA PHE A 221 -4.30 -19.62 -5.72
C PHE A 221 -3.31 -20.75 -6.06
N LYS A 222 -3.83 -21.93 -6.40
CA LYS A 222 -3.03 -23.08 -6.77
C LYS A 222 -2.21 -22.83 -8.04
N LEU A 223 -2.83 -22.22 -9.06
CA LEU A 223 -2.15 -21.86 -10.31
C LEU A 223 -1.06 -20.81 -10.04
N PHE A 224 -1.40 -19.78 -9.27
CA PHE A 224 -0.47 -18.69 -8.93
C PHE A 224 0.76 -19.21 -8.15
N ALA A 225 0.56 -20.10 -7.18
CA ALA A 225 1.66 -20.73 -6.45
C ALA A 225 2.56 -21.55 -7.38
N LYS A 226 1.96 -22.30 -8.32
CA LYS A 226 2.71 -23.08 -9.32
C LYS A 226 3.52 -22.21 -10.27
N GLU A 227 3.00 -21.07 -10.68
CA GLU A 227 3.70 -20.11 -11.57
C GLU A 227 4.84 -19.36 -10.88
N HIS A 228 4.80 -19.27 -9.53
CA HIS A 228 5.76 -18.50 -8.74
C HIS A 228 6.41 -19.34 -7.64
N PHE A 229 6.58 -20.65 -7.88
CA PHE A 229 7.07 -21.63 -6.92
C PHE A 229 8.45 -21.33 -6.33
N ASP A 230 9.29 -20.60 -7.05
CA ASP A 230 10.63 -20.17 -6.63
C ASP A 230 10.63 -18.93 -5.73
N ILE A 231 9.50 -18.21 -5.65
CA ILE A 231 9.40 -16.91 -5.00
C ILE A 231 8.52 -16.95 -3.74
N LEU A 232 7.45 -17.74 -3.74
CA LEU A 232 6.46 -17.73 -2.68
C LEU A 232 5.76 -19.08 -2.45
N ASP A 233 5.21 -19.19 -1.23
CA ASP A 233 4.36 -20.29 -0.79
C ASP A 233 3.00 -19.75 -0.38
N ILE A 234 1.92 -20.51 -0.61
CA ILE A 234 0.55 -20.15 -0.27
C ILE A 234 -0.06 -21.22 0.63
N ALA A 235 -0.57 -20.80 1.77
CA ALA A 235 -1.31 -21.67 2.68
C ALA A 235 -2.69 -21.10 2.99
N VAL A 236 -3.67 -22.00 3.14
CA VAL A 236 -5.06 -21.65 3.42
C VAL A 236 -5.49 -22.26 4.74
N GLY A 237 -5.98 -21.43 5.64
CA GLY A 237 -6.49 -21.84 6.96
C GLY A 237 -7.87 -22.45 6.93
N LYS A 238 -8.33 -22.94 8.09
CA LYS A 238 -9.66 -23.49 8.31
C LYS A 238 -10.75 -22.47 8.04
N SER A 239 -11.90 -22.96 7.60
CA SER A 239 -13.14 -22.19 7.54
C SER A 239 -13.66 -21.88 8.93
N THR A 240 -13.83 -20.58 9.25
CA THR A 240 -14.27 -20.13 10.58
C THR A 240 -15.28 -18.98 10.48
N SER A 241 -15.96 -18.69 11.58
CA SER A 241 -16.70 -17.43 11.70
C SER A 241 -15.73 -16.23 11.76
N LEU A 242 -16.19 -15.04 11.40
CA LEU A 242 -15.36 -13.84 11.33
C LEU A 242 -14.56 -13.56 12.63
N PHE A 243 -15.22 -13.66 13.78
CA PHE A 243 -14.59 -13.40 15.09
C PHE A 243 -13.72 -14.56 15.61
N GLN A 244 -13.63 -15.67 14.86
CA GLN A 244 -12.72 -16.78 15.13
C GLN A 244 -11.58 -16.87 14.10
N LEU A 245 -11.31 -15.80 13.34
CA LEU A 245 -10.27 -15.78 12.31
C LEU A 245 -8.86 -16.00 12.84
N HIS A 246 -8.62 -15.79 14.13
CA HIS A 246 -7.35 -16.18 14.77
C HIS A 246 -7.07 -17.68 14.60
N THR A 247 -8.10 -18.54 14.68
CA THR A 247 -7.93 -20.00 14.46
C THR A 247 -7.66 -20.34 13.00
N SER A 248 -8.30 -19.60 12.06
CA SER A 248 -7.98 -19.73 10.64
C SER A 248 -6.55 -19.32 10.33
N TYR A 249 -6.08 -18.22 10.92
CA TYR A 249 -4.70 -17.76 10.76
C TYR A 249 -3.69 -18.76 11.33
N GLN A 250 -3.91 -19.27 12.55
CA GLN A 250 -3.04 -20.28 13.16
C GLN A 250 -2.96 -21.57 12.34
N SER A 251 -4.10 -22.00 11.78
CA SER A 251 -4.13 -23.17 10.90
C SER A 251 -3.41 -22.92 9.56
N ALA A 252 -3.51 -21.69 9.00
CA ALA A 252 -2.74 -21.30 7.82
C ALA A 252 -1.23 -21.29 8.09
N GLU A 253 -0.79 -20.80 9.24
CA GLU A 253 0.62 -20.87 9.68
C GLU A 253 1.10 -22.33 9.80
N THR A 254 0.31 -23.19 10.40
CA THR A 254 0.62 -24.63 10.50
C THR A 254 0.74 -25.27 9.10
N ALA A 255 -0.20 -24.94 8.21
CA ALA A 255 -0.17 -25.42 6.83
C ALA A 255 1.06 -24.90 6.08
N LEU A 256 1.43 -23.65 6.26
CA LEU A 256 2.64 -23.08 5.66
C LEU A 256 3.91 -23.77 6.14
N HIS A 257 3.98 -24.13 7.42
CA HIS A 257 5.11 -24.89 7.98
C HIS A 257 5.22 -26.30 7.37
N SER A 258 4.10 -26.94 6.99
CA SER A 258 4.14 -28.27 6.37
C SER A 258 4.77 -28.25 4.98
N LEU A 259 4.76 -27.12 4.27
CA LEU A 259 5.40 -26.94 2.96
C LEU A 259 6.93 -27.08 3.01
N ILE A 260 7.55 -26.87 4.19
CA ILE A 260 9.00 -27.04 4.37
C ILE A 260 9.41 -28.52 4.14
N ILE A 261 8.49 -29.46 4.38
CA ILE A 261 8.72 -30.90 4.30
C ILE A 261 8.26 -31.47 2.94
N SER A 262 7.42 -30.71 2.23
CA SER A 262 6.88 -31.11 0.93
C SER A 262 7.55 -30.34 -0.22
N SER A 263 7.42 -30.83 -1.44
CA SER A 263 7.82 -30.10 -2.65
C SER A 263 6.69 -29.23 -3.23
N GLU A 264 5.59 -29.11 -2.50
CA GLU A 264 4.44 -28.32 -2.91
C GLU A 264 4.61 -26.86 -2.46
N HIS A 265 3.97 -25.93 -3.17
CA HIS A 265 3.98 -24.50 -2.90
C HIS A 265 2.56 -23.95 -2.61
N TYR A 266 1.59 -24.85 -2.52
CA TYR A 266 0.21 -24.56 -2.19
C TYR A 266 -0.36 -25.63 -1.30
N VAL A 267 -1.02 -25.25 -0.21
CA VAL A 267 -1.61 -26.18 0.75
C VAL A 267 -2.88 -25.61 1.38
N ILE A 268 -3.88 -26.47 1.60
CA ILE A 268 -5.07 -26.17 2.40
C ILE A 268 -4.95 -26.96 3.69
N PHE A 269 -5.16 -26.29 4.83
CA PHE A 269 -5.04 -26.94 6.13
C PHE A 269 -5.95 -28.19 6.27
N ASP A 270 -7.15 -28.14 5.71
CA ASP A 270 -8.13 -29.22 5.81
C ASP A 270 -7.66 -30.51 5.06
N ASP A 271 -6.73 -30.40 4.12
CA ASP A 271 -6.18 -31.52 3.37
C ASP A 271 -4.98 -32.19 4.08
N LEU A 272 -4.45 -31.57 5.14
CA LEU A 272 -3.30 -32.08 5.90
C LEU A 272 -3.72 -33.22 6.82
N ILE A 273 -2.98 -34.32 6.79
CA ILE A 273 -3.18 -35.51 7.65
C ILE A 273 -1.90 -35.77 8.46
N LEU A 274 -0.92 -36.40 7.84
CA LEU A 274 0.35 -36.77 8.47
C LEU A 274 1.25 -35.56 8.70
N GLU A 275 1.20 -34.60 7.80
CA GLU A 275 1.97 -33.36 7.83
C GLU A 275 1.69 -32.53 9.09
N LEU A 276 0.48 -32.63 9.65
CA LEU A 276 0.13 -31.97 10.92
C LEU A 276 1.00 -32.47 12.09
N ILE A 277 1.31 -33.77 12.10
CA ILE A 277 2.18 -34.36 13.14
C ILE A 277 3.64 -34.03 12.83
N LEU A 278 4.05 -34.22 11.58
CA LEU A 278 5.44 -34.01 11.16
C LEU A 278 5.88 -32.54 11.32
N SER A 279 5.00 -31.59 11.04
CA SER A 279 5.29 -30.14 11.17
C SER A 279 5.48 -29.68 12.63
N THR A 280 5.01 -30.46 13.61
CA THR A 280 5.20 -30.16 15.05
C THR A 280 6.50 -30.74 15.61
N ILE A 281 7.18 -31.61 14.87
CA ILE A 281 8.43 -32.24 15.33
C ILE A 281 9.59 -31.26 15.18
N THR A 282 10.29 -30.99 16.29
CA THR A 282 11.46 -30.11 16.26
C THR A 282 12.62 -30.72 15.45
N PRO A 283 13.51 -29.92 14.83
CA PRO A 283 14.68 -30.44 14.12
C PRO A 283 15.57 -31.37 14.96
N GLU A 284 15.66 -31.12 16.28
CA GLU A 284 16.37 -31.98 17.22
C GLU A 284 15.71 -33.35 17.33
N ASN A 285 14.40 -33.39 17.52
CA ASN A 285 13.62 -34.64 17.60
C ASN A 285 13.66 -35.42 16.27
N GLN A 286 13.64 -34.71 15.13
CA GLN A 286 13.81 -35.34 13.80
C GLN A 286 15.18 -36.00 13.71
N LYS A 287 16.27 -35.34 14.08
CA LYS A 287 17.62 -35.93 14.07
C LYS A 287 17.73 -37.13 15.01
N GLU A 288 17.16 -37.04 16.20
CA GLU A 288 17.16 -38.14 17.15
C GLU A 288 16.36 -39.34 16.66
N PHE A 289 15.19 -39.09 16.05
CA PHE A 289 14.39 -40.15 15.43
C PHE A 289 15.14 -40.83 14.28
N LEU A 290 15.75 -40.08 13.37
CA LEU A 290 16.54 -40.59 12.27
C LEU A 290 17.76 -41.40 12.77
N ALA A 291 18.46 -40.89 13.79
CA ALA A 291 19.59 -41.57 14.39
C ALA A 291 19.20 -42.91 15.04
N LYS A 292 18.02 -43.02 15.64
CA LYS A 292 17.54 -44.21 16.33
C LYS A 292 16.85 -45.22 15.39
N THR A 293 16.25 -44.76 14.30
CA THR A 293 15.41 -45.62 13.43
C THR A 293 16.04 -45.93 12.09
N ILE A 294 16.66 -44.97 11.43
CA ILE A 294 17.16 -45.12 10.06
C ILE A 294 18.67 -45.32 10.02
N ALA A 295 19.44 -44.59 10.81
CA ALA A 295 20.90 -44.71 10.82
C ALA A 295 21.43 -46.10 11.18
N PRO A 296 20.75 -46.91 12.01
CA PRO A 296 21.18 -48.27 12.30
C PRO A 296 20.90 -49.28 11.17
N LEU A 297 20.10 -48.94 10.13
CA LEU A 297 19.71 -49.82 9.05
C LEU A 297 20.85 -49.98 8.04
N ASN A 298 21.05 -51.21 7.54
CA ASN A 298 22.01 -51.50 6.47
C ASN A 298 21.41 -51.12 5.09
N GLU A 299 22.25 -51.13 4.03
CA GLU A 299 21.83 -50.74 2.67
C GLU A 299 20.69 -51.60 2.12
N GLN A 300 20.62 -52.91 2.46
CA GLN A 300 19.55 -53.79 2.02
C GLN A 300 18.21 -53.46 2.70
N GLU A 301 18.23 -53.15 3.98
CA GLU A 301 17.05 -52.74 4.74
C GLU A 301 16.54 -51.39 4.29
N LEU A 302 17.43 -50.44 3.97
CA LEU A 302 17.07 -49.13 3.38
C LEU A 302 16.45 -49.30 1.99
N HIS A 303 16.95 -50.26 1.18
CA HIS A 303 16.38 -50.53 -0.13
C HIS A 303 14.98 -51.15 -0.02
N LEU A 304 14.76 -52.05 0.96
CA LEU A 304 13.43 -52.60 1.23
C LEU A 304 12.43 -51.54 1.67
N LEU A 305 12.83 -50.58 2.50
CA LEU A 305 11.99 -49.44 2.89
C LEU A 305 11.62 -48.54 1.70
N SER A 306 12.55 -48.34 0.76
CA SER A 306 12.27 -47.55 -0.46
C SER A 306 11.28 -48.21 -1.40
N LEU A 307 11.21 -49.55 -1.42
CA LEU A 307 10.28 -50.35 -2.25
C LEU A 307 8.84 -50.38 -1.69
N ILE A 308 8.66 -50.08 -0.39
CA ILE A 308 7.33 -50.04 0.23
C ILE A 308 6.61 -48.72 -0.09
N HIS A 309 7.34 -47.72 -0.59
CA HIS A 309 6.81 -46.39 -0.94
C HIS A 309 6.55 -46.17 -2.45
N ILE A 310 6.54 -47.24 -3.25
CA ILE A 310 6.12 -47.16 -4.67
C ILE A 310 4.62 -47.60 -4.76
#